data_bf01529357c35f33da221dd40e149a0d
#
_entry.id   bf01529357c35f33da221dd40e149a0d
#
_cell.length_a   1.000
_cell.length_b   1.000
_cell.length_c   1.000
_cell.angle_alpha   90.00
_cell.angle_beta   90.00
_cell.angle_gamma   90.00
#
_symmetry.space_group_name_H-M   'P 1'
#
loop_
_entity.id
_entity.type
_entity.pdbx_description
1 polymer ?
#
loop_
_entity_poly.entity_id
_entity_poly.type
_entity_poly.pdbx_seq_one_letter_code
_entity_poly.pdbx_strand_id
1 'polypeptide(L)'
;MIVDFHHHLLREPDYADRLVEQCRALGIDRVCCSGLGLSSRGRNWLGDLAPDNDDVRAAMARHPDVIIGFGVVRLGRDGPAVVDRLRAEGFRGLKITRPPQRYDDPGFWPVYGRAEELGLPILFHTGFVLRTDADAEDPVSSDHMRPACLDLVARRFPGLRFVAAHLGMPWHEEAAMLARFHPGAHVDLTGSPAGWRNRRAPAWFAEQLYWEEAFGKVLFGTDVHWRDMPAALADHRRILELCNVAPEVRARVMGGTAAEWLGLG
;
A
#
# COMPACT_ATOMS: atom_id res chain seq x y z
N MET A 1 -10.71 -14.64 6.62
CA MET A 1 -10.38 -13.25 6.99
C MET A 1 -10.12 -12.45 5.73
N ILE A 2 -10.71 -11.25 5.63
CA ILE A 2 -10.41 -10.28 4.56
C ILE A 2 -9.68 -9.10 5.18
N VAL A 3 -8.54 -8.74 4.62
CA VAL A 3 -7.72 -7.61 5.07
C VAL A 3 -7.48 -6.67 3.89
N ASP A 4 -7.99 -5.45 4.00
CA ASP A 4 -7.64 -4.37 3.06
C ASP A 4 -6.26 -3.82 3.46
N PHE A 5 -5.23 -4.14 2.68
CA PHE A 5 -3.84 -3.80 2.99
C PHE A 5 -3.44 -2.39 2.55
N HIS A 6 -4.28 -1.72 1.75
CA HIS A 6 -3.96 -0.40 1.22
C HIS A 6 -5.20 0.51 1.21
N HIS A 7 -5.29 1.35 2.22
CA HIS A 7 -6.33 2.38 2.31
C HIS A 7 -5.75 3.69 2.85
N HIS A 8 -6.27 4.82 2.40
CA HIS A 8 -5.94 6.13 2.94
C HIS A 8 -7.07 6.67 3.80
N LEU A 9 -6.73 7.12 4.99
CA LEU A 9 -7.64 7.91 5.81
C LEU A 9 -7.83 9.30 5.16
N LEU A 10 -8.97 9.95 5.34
CA LEU A 10 -9.19 11.34 4.95
C LEU A 10 -9.69 12.14 6.15
N ARG A 11 -9.37 13.45 6.20
CA ARG A 11 -9.87 14.40 7.20
C ARG A 11 -11.29 14.89 6.89
N GLU A 12 -12.17 13.98 6.47
CA GLU A 12 -13.60 14.26 6.38
C GLU A 12 -14.26 13.98 7.74
N PRO A 13 -15.35 14.69 8.07
CA PRO A 13 -16.13 14.38 9.28
C PRO A 13 -16.54 12.90 9.30
N ASP A 14 -16.33 12.26 10.44
CA ASP A 14 -16.70 10.86 10.69
C ASP A 14 -16.11 9.83 9.70
N TYR A 15 -15.05 10.19 8.97
CA TYR A 15 -14.48 9.28 7.94
C TYR A 15 -14.12 7.90 8.50
N ALA A 16 -13.44 7.86 9.65
CA ALA A 16 -13.04 6.59 10.27
C ALA A 16 -14.23 5.72 10.67
N ASP A 17 -15.30 6.35 11.20
CA ASP A 17 -16.53 5.65 11.57
C ASP A 17 -17.22 5.06 10.34
N ARG A 18 -17.35 5.87 9.27
CA ARG A 18 -17.95 5.44 8.00
C ARG A 18 -17.14 4.34 7.33
N LEU A 19 -15.81 4.44 7.38
CA LEU A 19 -14.91 3.41 6.87
C LEU A 19 -15.15 2.08 7.60
N VAL A 20 -15.23 2.12 8.94
CA VAL A 20 -15.44 0.90 9.75
C VAL A 20 -16.83 0.32 9.52
N GLU A 21 -17.87 1.15 9.44
CA GLU A 21 -19.23 0.70 9.05
C GLU A 21 -19.20 -0.01 7.70
N GLN A 22 -18.49 0.57 6.72
CA GLN A 22 -18.36 -0.02 5.38
C GLN A 22 -17.56 -1.32 5.38
N CYS A 23 -16.46 -1.38 6.12
CA CYS A 23 -15.70 -2.63 6.29
C CYS A 23 -16.59 -3.75 6.83
N ARG A 24 -17.35 -3.49 7.89
CA ARG A 24 -18.26 -4.46 8.49
C ARG A 24 -19.35 -4.89 7.52
N ALA A 25 -19.94 -3.96 6.77
CA ALA A 25 -20.96 -4.26 5.76
C ALA A 25 -20.44 -5.15 4.61
N LEU A 26 -19.14 -5.03 4.29
CA LEU A 26 -18.47 -5.79 3.22
C LEU A 26 -17.81 -7.09 3.71
N GLY A 27 -17.80 -7.35 5.02
CA GLY A 27 -17.09 -8.48 5.62
C GLY A 27 -15.57 -8.32 5.56
N ILE A 28 -15.07 -7.08 5.53
CA ILE A 28 -13.64 -6.76 5.67
C ILE A 28 -13.32 -6.71 7.16
N ASP A 29 -12.48 -7.63 7.62
CA ASP A 29 -12.17 -7.80 9.05
C ASP A 29 -11.20 -6.74 9.56
N ARG A 30 -10.24 -6.33 8.71
CA ARG A 30 -9.19 -5.35 9.03
C ARG A 30 -8.94 -4.45 7.83
N VAL A 31 -8.56 -3.20 8.11
CA VAL A 31 -8.11 -2.25 7.09
C VAL A 31 -6.83 -1.55 7.53
N CYS A 32 -5.80 -1.61 6.69
CA CYS A 32 -4.54 -0.92 6.90
C CYS A 32 -4.65 0.52 6.39
N CYS A 33 -4.70 1.47 7.31
CA CYS A 33 -4.87 2.88 7.00
C CYS A 33 -3.55 3.64 7.11
N SER A 34 -3.28 4.50 6.14
CA SER A 34 -2.16 5.43 6.19
C SER A 34 -2.59 6.87 5.89
N GLY A 35 -1.74 7.81 6.25
CA GLY A 35 -1.79 9.15 5.69
C GLY A 35 -1.38 9.16 4.22
N LEU A 36 -1.40 10.35 3.61
CA LEU A 36 -1.05 10.53 2.20
C LEU A 36 0.42 10.94 1.97
N GLY A 37 1.17 11.21 3.03
CA GLY A 37 2.58 11.66 2.94
C GLY A 37 2.75 13.04 2.31
N LEU A 38 1.66 13.78 2.13
CA LEU A 38 1.67 15.13 1.60
C LEU A 38 2.05 16.11 2.72
N SER A 39 2.88 17.13 2.41
CA SER A 39 3.16 18.19 3.37
C SER A 39 1.87 18.97 3.63
N SER A 40 1.63 19.33 4.88
CA SER A 40 0.49 20.16 5.28
C SER A 40 0.53 21.59 4.72
N ARG A 41 1.53 21.93 3.95
CA ARG A 41 1.81 23.29 3.44
C ARG A 41 1.46 23.50 1.97
N GLY A 42 0.55 22.79 1.39
CA GLY A 42 0.16 23.05 0.02
C GLY A 42 -1.30 22.69 -0.22
N ARG A 43 -1.99 23.51 -0.98
CA ARG A 43 -3.26 23.09 -1.57
C ARG A 43 -2.95 21.95 -2.51
N ASN A 44 -3.25 20.73 -2.09
CA ASN A 44 -3.35 19.60 -3.01
C ASN A 44 -4.80 19.48 -3.45
N TRP A 45 -5.10 18.59 -4.38
CA TRP A 45 -6.48 18.33 -4.82
C TRP A 45 -7.41 17.85 -3.68
N LEU A 46 -6.83 17.41 -2.54
CA LEU A 46 -7.53 17.08 -1.30
C LEU A 46 -7.58 18.26 -0.31
N GLY A 47 -6.80 19.33 -0.55
CA GLY A 47 -6.74 20.48 0.35
C GLY A 47 -6.41 20.07 1.78
N ASP A 48 -7.23 20.53 2.74
CA ASP A 48 -7.08 20.22 4.15
C ASP A 48 -7.48 18.77 4.52
N LEU A 49 -7.94 17.98 3.56
CA LEU A 49 -8.35 16.58 3.77
C LEU A 49 -7.17 15.59 3.84
N ALA A 50 -5.94 16.05 3.56
CA ALA A 50 -4.75 15.18 3.63
C ALA A 50 -4.41 14.83 5.09
N PRO A 51 -4.51 13.55 5.50
CA PRO A 51 -4.23 13.11 6.85
C PRO A 51 -2.73 12.91 7.08
N ASP A 52 -2.34 12.98 8.34
CA ASP A 52 -1.00 12.61 8.81
C ASP A 52 -1.03 11.38 9.75
N ASN A 53 0.12 11.07 10.37
CA ASN A 53 0.21 9.94 11.28
C ASN A 53 -0.61 10.15 12.58
N ASP A 54 -0.85 11.40 12.99
CA ASP A 54 -1.65 11.69 14.19
C ASP A 54 -3.13 11.39 13.96
N ASP A 55 -3.64 11.68 12.75
CA ASP A 55 -5.00 11.32 12.34
C ASP A 55 -5.18 9.80 12.32
N VAL A 56 -4.19 9.09 11.77
CA VAL A 56 -4.23 7.61 11.72
C VAL A 56 -4.17 7.03 13.13
N ARG A 57 -3.32 7.57 14.00
CA ARG A 57 -3.23 7.13 15.41
C ARG A 57 -4.56 7.34 16.15
N ALA A 58 -5.22 8.47 15.94
CA ALA A 58 -6.54 8.73 16.52
C ALA A 58 -7.59 7.72 16.02
N ALA A 59 -7.59 7.39 14.73
CA ALA A 59 -8.48 6.40 14.15
C ALA A 59 -8.21 4.98 14.69
N MET A 60 -6.93 4.59 14.85
CA MET A 60 -6.53 3.33 15.49
C MET A 60 -7.04 3.23 16.93
N ALA A 61 -6.90 4.31 17.71
CA ALA A 61 -7.37 4.34 19.10
C ALA A 61 -8.89 4.22 19.21
N ARG A 62 -9.62 4.78 18.23
CA ARG A 62 -11.09 4.75 18.18
C ARG A 62 -11.63 3.39 17.71
N HIS A 63 -10.94 2.73 16.79
CA HIS A 63 -11.37 1.48 16.17
C HIS A 63 -10.26 0.42 16.14
N PRO A 64 -9.74 0.00 17.30
CA PRO A 64 -8.57 -0.89 17.38
C PRO A 64 -8.86 -2.32 16.87
N ASP A 65 -10.14 -2.68 16.78
CA ASP A 65 -10.63 -3.96 16.27
C ASP A 65 -10.72 -4.04 14.75
N VAL A 66 -10.61 -2.91 14.03
CA VAL A 66 -10.73 -2.86 12.57
C VAL A 66 -9.54 -2.15 11.92
N ILE A 67 -9.13 -0.98 12.44
CA ILE A 67 -8.11 -0.12 11.84
C ILE A 67 -6.71 -0.53 12.31
N ILE A 68 -5.82 -0.78 11.35
CA ILE A 68 -4.39 -1.00 11.54
C ILE A 68 -3.64 0.18 10.94
N GLY A 69 -2.77 0.83 11.70
CA GLY A 69 -2.01 1.98 11.20
C GLY A 69 -0.79 1.56 10.40
N PHE A 70 -0.63 2.18 9.23
CA PHE A 70 0.61 2.22 8.48
C PHE A 70 1.16 3.65 8.56
N GLY A 71 2.31 3.80 9.23
CA GLY A 71 2.90 5.11 9.46
C GLY A 71 3.61 5.63 8.21
N VAL A 72 3.31 6.87 7.84
CA VAL A 72 4.02 7.53 6.75
C VAL A 72 5.44 7.87 7.18
N VAL A 73 6.43 7.47 6.37
CA VAL A 73 7.84 7.83 6.49
C VAL A 73 8.26 8.61 5.25
N ARG A 74 8.82 9.80 5.46
CA ARG A 74 9.28 10.70 4.40
C ARG A 74 10.77 10.52 4.20
N LEU A 75 11.14 9.72 3.21
CA LEU A 75 12.55 9.49 2.86
C LEU A 75 13.28 10.81 2.60
N GLY A 76 14.52 10.89 3.04
CA GLY A 76 15.33 12.11 2.95
C GLY A 76 15.07 13.15 4.07
N ARG A 77 14.01 12.95 4.87
CA ARG A 77 13.67 13.80 6.02
C ARG A 77 13.61 13.01 7.32
N ASP A 78 13.02 11.84 7.27
CA ASP A 78 12.83 10.95 8.41
C ASP A 78 13.95 9.88 8.42
N GLY A 79 14.50 9.59 9.58
CA GLY A 79 15.49 8.55 9.79
C GLY A 79 14.90 7.33 10.54
N PRO A 80 15.76 6.34 10.90
CA PRO A 80 15.30 5.11 11.58
C PRO A 80 14.59 5.37 12.91
N ALA A 81 14.90 6.45 13.62
CA ALA A 81 14.21 6.81 14.86
C ALA A 81 12.69 7.08 14.67
N VAL A 82 12.28 7.48 13.46
CA VAL A 82 10.85 7.63 13.14
C VAL A 82 10.18 6.25 13.08
N VAL A 83 10.88 5.25 12.53
CA VAL A 83 10.37 3.87 12.47
C VAL A 83 10.18 3.30 13.88
N ASP A 84 11.15 3.54 14.78
CA ASP A 84 11.05 3.14 16.20
C ASP A 84 9.84 3.78 16.88
N ARG A 85 9.67 5.08 16.69
CA ARG A 85 8.56 5.83 17.27
C ARG A 85 7.21 5.29 16.76
N LEU A 86 7.06 5.12 15.44
CA LEU A 86 5.83 4.58 14.85
C LEU A 86 5.51 3.18 15.41
N ARG A 87 6.53 2.31 15.53
CA ARG A 87 6.35 0.99 16.15
C ARG A 87 5.87 1.10 17.60
N ALA A 88 6.48 1.98 18.39
CA ALA A 88 6.09 2.21 19.79
C ALA A 88 4.68 2.78 19.92
N GLU A 89 4.23 3.59 18.96
CA GLU A 89 2.88 4.15 18.86
C GLU A 89 1.84 3.15 18.33
N GLY A 90 2.22 1.88 18.05
CA GLY A 90 1.30 0.81 17.66
C GLY A 90 1.10 0.64 16.16
N PHE A 91 1.81 1.38 15.32
CA PHE A 91 1.77 1.16 13.88
C PHE A 91 2.35 -0.23 13.53
N ARG A 92 1.72 -0.91 12.57
CA ARG A 92 2.05 -2.28 12.19
C ARG A 92 2.67 -2.38 10.80
N GLY A 93 2.84 -1.28 10.11
CA GLY A 93 3.51 -1.16 8.82
C GLY A 93 3.87 0.28 8.51
N LEU A 94 4.56 0.47 7.40
CA LEU A 94 5.00 1.79 6.92
C LEU A 94 4.40 2.08 5.55
N LYS A 95 4.08 3.35 5.28
CA LYS A 95 3.75 3.88 3.96
C LYS A 95 4.86 4.78 3.49
N ILE A 96 5.37 4.54 2.29
CA ILE A 96 6.41 5.36 1.66
C ILE A 96 5.91 5.81 0.29
N THR A 97 6.01 7.11 0.03
CA THR A 97 5.63 7.75 -1.23
C THR A 97 6.48 9.01 -1.43
N ARG A 98 6.57 9.49 -2.68
CA ARG A 98 7.17 10.79 -3.05
C ARG A 98 8.59 10.97 -2.50
N PRO A 99 9.52 10.03 -2.74
CA PRO A 99 10.90 10.16 -2.27
C PRO A 99 11.63 11.25 -3.07
N PRO A 100 12.57 12.00 -2.45
CA PRO A 100 13.35 13.02 -3.14
C PRO A 100 14.38 12.43 -4.13
N GLN A 101 14.75 11.18 -3.94
CA GLN A 101 15.64 10.38 -4.79
C GLN A 101 14.98 9.03 -5.06
N ARG A 102 15.56 8.23 -5.95
CA ARG A 102 15.08 6.87 -6.23
C ARG A 102 15.03 6.03 -4.95
N TYR A 103 14.10 5.09 -4.86
CA TYR A 103 13.98 4.20 -3.70
C TYR A 103 15.26 3.44 -3.35
N ASP A 104 16.12 3.18 -4.33
CA ASP A 104 17.41 2.48 -4.14
C ASP A 104 18.56 3.39 -3.64
N ASP A 105 18.31 4.66 -3.36
CA ASP A 105 19.33 5.56 -2.81
C ASP A 105 19.85 5.04 -1.46
N PRO A 106 21.19 4.88 -1.30
CA PRO A 106 21.78 4.37 -0.06
C PRO A 106 21.47 5.22 1.18
N GLY A 107 21.14 6.49 1.01
CA GLY A 107 20.72 7.37 2.11
C GLY A 107 19.43 6.90 2.80
N PHE A 108 18.63 6.05 2.16
CA PHE A 108 17.39 5.50 2.72
C PHE A 108 17.57 4.15 3.41
N TRP A 109 18.70 3.49 3.22
CA TRP A 109 18.95 2.14 3.78
C TRP A 109 18.78 2.03 5.30
N PRO A 110 19.15 3.03 6.11
CA PRO A 110 18.90 2.96 7.56
C PRO A 110 17.42 2.81 7.93
N VAL A 111 16.51 3.41 7.13
CA VAL A 111 15.04 3.26 7.32
C VAL A 111 14.61 1.85 6.96
N TYR A 112 15.06 1.32 5.83
CA TYR A 112 14.70 -0.03 5.38
C TYR A 112 15.26 -1.12 6.30
N GLY A 113 16.52 -0.98 6.71
CA GLY A 113 17.13 -1.91 7.68
C GLY A 113 16.37 -1.91 9.00
N ARG A 114 15.95 -0.74 9.49
CA ARG A 114 15.18 -0.67 10.73
C ARG A 114 13.78 -1.27 10.59
N ALA A 115 13.12 -1.10 9.44
CA ALA A 115 11.84 -1.75 9.14
C ALA A 115 11.98 -3.28 9.11
N GLU A 116 13.03 -3.80 8.46
CA GLU A 116 13.35 -5.23 8.41
C GLU A 116 13.58 -5.80 9.83
N GLU A 117 14.43 -5.17 10.64
CA GLU A 117 14.74 -5.58 12.02
C GLU A 117 13.48 -5.67 12.91
N LEU A 118 12.55 -4.72 12.72
CA LEU A 118 11.29 -4.67 13.47
C LEU A 118 10.17 -5.53 12.84
N GLY A 119 10.44 -6.15 11.70
CA GLY A 119 9.46 -6.95 10.96
C GLY A 119 8.28 -6.14 10.43
N LEU A 120 8.44 -4.82 10.25
CA LEU A 120 7.40 -3.94 9.71
C LEU A 120 7.36 -4.02 8.18
N PRO A 121 6.25 -4.45 7.59
CA PRO A 121 6.10 -4.40 6.13
C PRO A 121 6.04 -2.95 5.64
N ILE A 122 6.50 -2.73 4.42
CA ILE A 122 6.44 -1.41 3.77
C ILE A 122 5.48 -1.46 2.59
N LEU A 123 4.55 -0.54 2.55
CA LEU A 123 3.71 -0.25 1.39
C LEU A 123 4.35 0.92 0.61
N PHE A 124 5.03 0.60 -0.48
CA PHE A 124 5.59 1.60 -1.39
C PHE A 124 4.53 2.04 -2.41
N HIS A 125 4.33 3.34 -2.54
CA HIS A 125 3.68 3.84 -3.75
C HIS A 125 4.60 3.57 -4.93
N THR A 126 4.10 2.95 -5.99
CA THR A 126 4.85 2.78 -7.24
C THR A 126 4.01 3.26 -8.41
N GLY A 127 4.68 3.81 -9.41
CA GLY A 127 4.00 4.39 -10.55
C GLY A 127 3.98 5.92 -10.55
N PHE A 128 3.11 6.48 -11.40
CA PHE A 128 2.93 7.92 -11.46
C PHE A 128 2.12 8.41 -10.26
N VAL A 129 2.58 9.53 -9.69
CA VAL A 129 1.89 10.22 -8.60
C VAL A 129 1.18 11.46 -9.11
N LEU A 130 0.03 11.76 -8.54
CA LEU A 130 -0.72 12.96 -8.90
C LEU A 130 0.05 14.21 -8.52
N ARG A 131 -0.02 15.22 -9.41
CA ARG A 131 0.54 16.54 -9.14
C ARG A 131 -0.21 17.22 -8.01
N THR A 132 0.54 17.89 -7.15
CA THR A 132 0.02 18.72 -6.05
C THR A 132 0.67 20.10 -6.06
N ASP A 133 0.09 21.07 -5.38
CA ASP A 133 0.70 22.40 -5.26
C ASP A 133 2.03 22.36 -4.50
N ALA A 134 2.23 21.37 -3.63
CA ALA A 134 3.49 21.15 -2.92
C ALA A 134 4.66 20.82 -3.87
N ASP A 135 4.39 20.35 -5.08
CA ASP A 135 5.42 20.00 -6.07
C ASP A 135 6.20 21.23 -6.59
N ALA A 136 5.69 22.44 -6.36
CA ALA A 136 6.41 23.67 -6.68
C ALA A 136 7.60 23.91 -5.73
N GLU A 137 7.46 23.49 -4.48
CA GLU A 137 8.49 23.67 -3.42
C GLU A 137 9.30 22.39 -3.19
N ASP A 138 8.67 21.22 -3.38
CA ASP A 138 9.23 19.90 -3.13
C ASP A 138 8.93 18.97 -4.32
N PRO A 139 9.61 19.20 -5.46
CA PRO A 139 9.34 18.46 -6.68
C PRO A 139 9.70 16.99 -6.52
N VAL A 140 8.84 16.11 -7.03
CA VAL A 140 9.07 14.68 -7.04
C VAL A 140 9.04 14.14 -8.48
N SER A 141 9.96 13.22 -8.78
CA SER A 141 9.93 12.48 -10.04
C SER A 141 9.23 11.14 -9.84
N SER A 142 8.24 10.83 -10.69
CA SER A 142 7.63 9.49 -10.69
C SER A 142 8.64 8.39 -11.04
N ASP A 143 9.73 8.72 -11.74
CA ASP A 143 10.82 7.77 -12.03
C ASP A 143 11.51 7.28 -10.74
N HIS A 144 11.51 8.07 -9.68
CA HIS A 144 12.02 7.66 -8.37
C HIS A 144 11.21 6.53 -7.73
N MET A 145 9.97 6.33 -8.18
CA MET A 145 9.00 5.35 -7.68
C MET A 145 8.74 4.20 -8.68
N ARG A 146 9.67 3.96 -9.62
CA ARG A 146 9.60 2.79 -10.49
C ARG A 146 9.82 1.52 -9.68
N PRO A 147 9.06 0.45 -9.95
CA PRO A 147 9.26 -0.83 -9.26
C PRO A 147 10.68 -1.38 -9.36
N ALA A 148 11.36 -1.18 -10.50
CA ALA A 148 12.75 -1.61 -10.70
C ALA A 148 13.73 -1.02 -9.67
N CYS A 149 13.43 0.17 -9.09
CA CYS A 149 14.25 0.74 -8.02
C CYS A 149 14.21 -0.11 -6.74
N LEU A 150 13.20 -0.93 -6.54
CA LEU A 150 13.05 -1.80 -5.37
C LEU A 150 13.83 -3.12 -5.50
N ASP A 151 14.37 -3.46 -6.69
CA ASP A 151 15.18 -4.67 -6.87
C ASP A 151 16.44 -4.64 -5.98
N LEU A 152 17.18 -3.52 -5.99
CA LEU A 152 18.37 -3.37 -5.12
C LEU A 152 18.01 -3.36 -3.65
N VAL A 153 16.88 -2.74 -3.27
CA VAL A 153 16.37 -2.76 -1.90
C VAL A 153 16.09 -4.18 -1.43
N ALA A 154 15.36 -4.97 -2.23
CA ALA A 154 15.04 -6.36 -1.93
C ALA A 154 16.28 -7.26 -1.81
N ARG A 155 17.31 -7.00 -2.63
CA ARG A 155 18.60 -7.72 -2.55
C ARG A 155 19.38 -7.37 -1.30
N ARG A 156 19.34 -6.11 -0.91
CA ARG A 156 20.09 -5.61 0.27
C ARG A 156 19.44 -5.98 1.58
N PHE A 157 18.10 -6.07 1.58
CA PHE A 157 17.26 -6.37 2.75
C PHE A 157 16.36 -7.58 2.45
N PRO A 158 16.92 -8.80 2.45
CA PRO A 158 16.19 -10.01 2.03
C PRO A 158 15.06 -10.42 2.97
N GLY A 159 15.08 -9.98 4.22
CA GLY A 159 14.00 -10.19 5.21
C GLY A 159 12.90 -9.14 5.14
N LEU A 160 13.09 -8.04 4.37
CA LEU A 160 12.10 -6.99 4.25
C LEU A 160 10.90 -7.46 3.43
N ARG A 161 9.71 -7.34 4.02
CA ARG A 161 8.43 -7.58 3.34
C ARG A 161 7.87 -6.26 2.84
N PHE A 162 7.46 -6.20 1.59
CA PHE A 162 6.88 -4.98 1.03
C PHE A 162 5.90 -5.23 -0.10
N VAL A 163 5.06 -4.23 -0.35
CA VAL A 163 4.13 -4.18 -1.46
C VAL A 163 4.49 -3.02 -2.38
N ALA A 164 4.69 -3.32 -3.67
CA ALA A 164 4.75 -2.32 -4.74
C ALA A 164 3.32 -2.05 -5.22
N ALA A 165 2.77 -0.88 -4.85
CA ALA A 165 1.39 -0.54 -5.07
C ALA A 165 1.03 -0.40 -6.57
N HIS A 166 -0.26 -0.58 -6.91
CA HIS A 166 -0.85 -0.31 -8.23
C HIS A 166 -0.23 -1.14 -9.37
N LEU A 167 0.34 -2.32 -9.04
CA LEU A 167 1.13 -3.11 -9.99
C LEU A 167 2.13 -2.22 -10.77
N GLY A 168 2.70 -1.20 -10.10
CA GLY A 168 3.69 -0.30 -10.69
C GLY A 168 3.21 0.62 -11.82
N MET A 169 1.92 0.89 -11.95
CA MET A 169 1.30 1.62 -13.06
C MET A 169 2.08 2.88 -13.49
N PRO A 170 2.58 2.97 -14.74
CA PRO A 170 2.35 2.08 -15.89
C PRO A 170 3.40 0.96 -16.08
N TRP A 171 4.41 0.82 -15.20
CA TRP A 171 5.53 -0.11 -15.31
C TRP A 171 5.19 -1.50 -14.75
N HIS A 172 4.11 -2.09 -15.28
CA HIS A 172 3.53 -3.34 -14.76
C HIS A 172 4.48 -4.54 -14.80
N GLU A 173 5.26 -4.66 -15.89
CA GLU A 173 6.22 -5.74 -16.05
C GLU A 173 7.35 -5.65 -15.01
N GLU A 174 7.81 -4.45 -14.66
CA GLU A 174 8.81 -4.26 -13.60
C GLU A 174 8.28 -4.73 -12.24
N ALA A 175 7.03 -4.37 -11.90
CA ALA A 175 6.40 -4.78 -10.66
C ALA A 175 6.18 -6.30 -10.60
N ALA A 176 5.74 -6.90 -11.71
CA ALA A 176 5.57 -8.34 -11.82
C ALA A 176 6.91 -9.08 -11.65
N MET A 177 7.97 -8.62 -12.32
CA MET A 177 9.30 -9.23 -12.19
C MET A 177 9.87 -9.06 -10.78
N LEU A 178 9.69 -7.90 -10.17
CA LEU A 178 10.08 -7.68 -8.78
C LEU A 178 9.43 -8.71 -7.84
N ALA A 179 8.11 -8.89 -7.95
CA ALA A 179 7.37 -9.88 -7.14
C ALA A 179 7.81 -11.33 -7.43
N ARG A 180 8.14 -11.63 -8.69
CA ARG A 180 8.59 -12.96 -9.11
C ARG A 180 9.94 -13.36 -8.51
N PHE A 181 10.90 -12.44 -8.50
CA PHE A 181 12.29 -12.76 -8.15
C PHE A 181 12.63 -12.52 -6.67
N HIS A 182 11.78 -11.81 -5.92
CA HIS A 182 12.05 -11.52 -4.52
C HIS A 182 10.96 -12.09 -3.60
N PRO A 183 11.31 -13.00 -2.67
CA PRO A 183 10.32 -13.63 -1.77
C PRO A 183 9.51 -12.62 -0.95
N GLY A 184 10.15 -11.57 -0.44
CA GLY A 184 9.52 -10.50 0.35
C GLY A 184 8.71 -9.48 -0.46
N ALA A 185 8.90 -9.42 -1.78
CA ALA A 185 8.21 -8.48 -2.65
C ALA A 185 6.83 -9.00 -3.06
N HIS A 186 5.84 -8.16 -2.92
CA HIS A 186 4.46 -8.38 -3.35
C HIS A 186 3.94 -7.14 -4.09
N VAL A 187 2.78 -7.25 -4.69
CA VAL A 187 2.10 -6.17 -5.41
C VAL A 187 0.65 -6.05 -4.94
N ASP A 188 0.03 -4.92 -5.18
CA ASP A 188 -1.42 -4.80 -5.12
C ASP A 188 -2.00 -4.36 -6.48
N LEU A 189 -3.30 -4.51 -6.63
CA LEU A 189 -4.04 -4.07 -7.80
C LEU A 189 -4.92 -2.87 -7.49
N THR A 190 -4.53 -2.05 -6.53
CA THR A 190 -5.33 -0.94 -6.00
C THR A 190 -5.54 0.20 -6.98
N GLY A 191 -6.44 1.08 -6.65
CA GLY A 191 -6.83 2.26 -7.40
C GLY A 191 -8.32 2.29 -7.73
N SER A 192 -8.79 3.46 -8.20
CA SER A 192 -10.19 3.65 -8.55
C SER A 192 -10.69 2.60 -9.56
N PRO A 193 -11.89 2.04 -9.36
CA PRO A 193 -12.53 1.19 -10.37
C PRO A 193 -12.67 1.86 -11.74
N ALA A 194 -12.82 3.18 -11.79
CA ALA A 194 -12.84 3.96 -13.02
C ALA A 194 -11.44 4.25 -13.59
N GLY A 195 -10.37 3.83 -12.89
CA GLY A 195 -8.98 4.10 -13.25
C GLY A 195 -8.38 3.05 -14.20
N TRP A 196 -7.08 2.82 -14.02
CA TRP A 196 -6.27 1.96 -14.90
C TRP A 196 -6.73 0.51 -14.94
N ARG A 197 -7.22 -0.02 -13.79
CA ARG A 197 -7.58 -1.44 -13.64
C ARG A 197 -8.75 -1.85 -14.55
N ASN A 198 -9.80 -1.05 -14.60
CA ASN A 198 -11.00 -1.36 -15.40
C ASN A 198 -10.81 -1.19 -16.91
N ARG A 199 -9.69 -0.61 -17.33
CA ARG A 199 -9.33 -0.52 -18.76
C ARG A 199 -8.67 -1.80 -19.27
N ARG A 200 -8.47 -2.79 -18.41
CA ARG A 200 -7.81 -4.06 -18.74
C ARG A 200 -8.80 -5.21 -18.67
N ALA A 201 -8.72 -6.09 -19.68
CA ALA A 201 -9.44 -7.35 -19.60
C ALA A 201 -8.79 -8.22 -18.49
N PRO A 202 -9.57 -9.09 -17.80
CA PRO A 202 -8.98 -9.98 -16.78
C PRO A 202 -7.82 -10.83 -17.28
N ALA A 203 -7.86 -11.32 -18.52
CA ALA A 203 -6.74 -12.06 -19.13
C ALA A 203 -5.43 -11.30 -19.10
N TRP A 204 -5.46 -9.97 -19.21
CA TRP A 204 -4.26 -9.15 -19.15
C TRP A 204 -3.53 -9.28 -17.80
N PHE A 205 -4.26 -9.42 -16.68
CA PHE A 205 -3.62 -9.63 -15.37
C PHE A 205 -2.90 -10.98 -15.32
N ALA A 206 -3.48 -12.03 -15.91
CA ALA A 206 -2.83 -13.32 -16.04
C ALA A 206 -1.61 -13.29 -16.97
N GLU A 207 -1.60 -12.42 -17.99
CA GLU A 207 -0.43 -12.19 -18.85
C GLU A 207 0.72 -11.51 -18.09
N GLN A 208 0.42 -10.56 -17.19
CA GLN A 208 1.44 -9.92 -16.34
C GLN A 208 1.96 -10.86 -15.25
N LEU A 209 1.06 -11.63 -14.65
CA LEU A 209 1.31 -12.54 -13.54
C LEU A 209 1.28 -14.00 -14.07
N TYR A 210 2.20 -14.32 -15.01
CA TYR A 210 2.15 -15.51 -15.84
C TYR A 210 2.86 -16.76 -15.28
N TRP A 211 3.58 -16.63 -14.17
CA TRP A 211 4.27 -17.78 -13.56
C TRP A 211 3.34 -18.51 -12.58
N GLU A 212 3.70 -19.74 -12.27
CA GLU A 212 2.99 -20.55 -11.29
C GLU A 212 2.89 -19.82 -9.94
N GLU A 213 1.73 -19.84 -9.31
CA GLU A 213 1.45 -19.17 -8.03
C GLU A 213 1.60 -17.63 -8.02
N ALA A 214 1.73 -16.99 -9.18
CA ALA A 214 1.95 -15.55 -9.27
C ALA A 214 0.92 -14.70 -8.50
N PHE A 215 -0.36 -15.11 -8.54
CA PHE A 215 -1.40 -14.42 -7.78
C PHE A 215 -1.21 -14.52 -6.25
N GLY A 216 -0.44 -15.50 -5.74
CA GLY A 216 -0.04 -15.55 -4.33
C GLY A 216 0.84 -14.37 -3.91
N LYS A 217 1.39 -13.63 -4.89
CA LYS A 217 2.15 -12.39 -4.68
C LYS A 217 1.29 -11.12 -4.70
N VAL A 218 -0.02 -11.25 -4.84
CA VAL A 218 -0.96 -10.11 -4.79
C VAL A 218 -1.54 -10.00 -3.39
N LEU A 219 -1.58 -8.78 -2.83
CA LEU A 219 -2.37 -8.45 -1.65
C LEU A 219 -3.60 -7.63 -2.08
N PHE A 220 -4.74 -7.94 -1.45
CA PHE A 220 -5.94 -7.13 -1.61
C PHE A 220 -5.76 -5.78 -0.93
N GLY A 221 -6.16 -4.72 -1.62
CA GLY A 221 -6.24 -3.36 -1.11
C GLY A 221 -7.23 -2.57 -1.94
N THR A 222 -7.82 -1.53 -1.38
CA THR A 222 -8.82 -0.72 -2.10
C THR A 222 -8.23 0.56 -2.67
N ASP A 223 -7.54 1.35 -1.87
CA ASP A 223 -7.01 2.69 -2.22
C ASP A 223 -8.06 3.58 -2.90
N VAL A 224 -9.26 3.57 -2.37
CA VAL A 224 -10.39 4.40 -2.81
C VAL A 224 -11.09 5.02 -1.61
N HIS A 225 -11.96 5.99 -1.85
CA HIS A 225 -12.86 6.48 -0.82
C HIS A 225 -13.76 5.35 -0.28
N TRP A 226 -14.15 5.36 1.00
CA TRP A 226 -14.95 4.29 1.60
C TRP A 226 -16.26 3.99 0.84
N ARG A 227 -16.85 4.99 0.16
CA ARG A 227 -18.06 4.82 -0.68
C ARG A 227 -17.82 3.90 -1.89
N ASP A 228 -16.60 3.86 -2.39
CA ASP A 228 -16.22 3.10 -3.59
C ASP A 228 -15.67 1.70 -3.27
N MET A 229 -15.48 1.38 -1.98
CA MET A 229 -14.99 0.07 -1.54
C MET A 229 -15.84 -1.12 -2.04
N PRO A 230 -17.19 -1.05 -2.11
CA PRO A 230 -17.98 -2.14 -2.65
C PRO A 230 -17.60 -2.48 -4.09
N ALA A 231 -17.43 -1.46 -4.93
CA ALA A 231 -17.04 -1.64 -6.32
C ALA A 231 -15.60 -2.18 -6.44
N ALA A 232 -14.66 -1.67 -5.61
CA ALA A 232 -13.28 -2.13 -5.59
C ALA A 232 -13.18 -3.61 -5.17
N LEU A 233 -13.90 -4.01 -4.13
CA LEU A 233 -13.94 -5.40 -3.65
C LEU A 233 -14.54 -6.35 -4.70
N ALA A 234 -15.66 -5.96 -5.30
CA ALA A 234 -16.32 -6.75 -6.34
C ALA A 234 -15.40 -6.95 -7.56
N ASP A 235 -14.69 -5.89 -7.97
CA ASP A 235 -13.78 -5.93 -9.11
C ASP A 235 -12.56 -6.84 -8.84
N HIS A 236 -11.97 -6.78 -7.64
CA HIS A 236 -10.88 -7.70 -7.26
C HIS A 236 -11.34 -9.16 -7.30
N ARG A 237 -12.49 -9.46 -6.70
CA ARG A 237 -13.06 -10.82 -6.74
C ARG A 237 -13.28 -11.28 -8.18
N ARG A 238 -13.84 -10.42 -9.02
CA ARG A 238 -14.07 -10.70 -10.44
C ARG A 238 -12.77 -10.99 -11.19
N ILE A 239 -11.72 -10.23 -10.97
CA ILE A 239 -10.40 -10.47 -11.60
C ILE A 239 -9.88 -11.85 -11.18
N LEU A 240 -9.85 -12.16 -9.89
CA LEU A 240 -9.37 -13.44 -9.39
C LEU A 240 -10.19 -14.63 -9.93
N GLU A 241 -11.49 -14.46 -10.06
CA GLU A 241 -12.39 -15.48 -10.61
C GLU A 241 -12.14 -15.73 -12.09
N LEU A 242 -12.11 -14.65 -12.89
CA LEU A 242 -11.92 -14.75 -14.35
C LEU A 242 -10.50 -15.14 -14.76
N CYS A 243 -9.52 -14.94 -13.88
CA CYS A 243 -8.16 -15.48 -14.04
C CYS A 243 -8.05 -16.94 -13.53
N ASN A 244 -9.13 -17.58 -13.14
CA ASN A 244 -9.16 -18.94 -12.61
C ASN A 244 -8.20 -19.19 -11.44
N VAL A 245 -7.99 -18.16 -10.58
CA VAL A 245 -7.14 -18.28 -9.41
C VAL A 245 -7.75 -19.30 -8.43
N ALA A 246 -6.95 -20.25 -7.96
CA ALA A 246 -7.43 -21.31 -7.06
C ALA A 246 -7.96 -20.73 -5.73
N PRO A 247 -8.98 -21.36 -5.11
CA PRO A 247 -9.65 -20.84 -3.92
C PRO A 247 -8.69 -20.54 -2.75
N GLU A 248 -7.71 -21.39 -2.51
CA GLU A 248 -6.69 -21.24 -1.48
C GLU A 248 -5.78 -20.02 -1.75
N VAL A 249 -5.43 -19.78 -3.02
CA VAL A 249 -4.67 -18.58 -3.42
C VAL A 249 -5.53 -17.33 -3.30
N ARG A 250 -6.81 -17.39 -3.68
CA ARG A 250 -7.75 -16.26 -3.46
C ARG A 250 -7.85 -15.91 -1.97
N ALA A 251 -7.90 -16.90 -1.08
CA ALA A 251 -7.93 -16.66 0.36
C ALA A 251 -6.67 -15.96 0.85
N ARG A 252 -5.50 -16.32 0.31
CA ARG A 252 -4.23 -15.64 0.61
C ARG A 252 -4.23 -14.19 0.11
N VAL A 253 -4.65 -13.96 -1.14
CA VAL A 253 -4.78 -12.62 -1.73
C VAL A 253 -5.70 -11.74 -0.90
N MET A 254 -6.88 -12.24 -0.55
CA MET A 254 -7.92 -11.46 0.14
C MET A 254 -7.60 -11.11 1.59
N GLY A 255 -6.56 -11.74 2.18
CA GLY A 255 -6.16 -11.37 3.54
C GLY A 255 -5.21 -12.34 4.21
N GLY A 256 -5.06 -13.58 3.74
CA GLY A 256 -4.22 -14.58 4.39
C GLY A 256 -2.75 -14.14 4.51
N THR A 257 -2.16 -13.63 3.43
CA THR A 257 -0.79 -13.09 3.42
C THR A 257 -0.66 -11.86 4.34
N ALA A 258 -1.63 -10.95 4.28
CA ALA A 258 -1.65 -9.77 5.14
C ALA A 258 -1.77 -10.15 6.63
N ALA A 259 -2.64 -11.11 6.95
CA ALA A 259 -2.82 -11.61 8.31
C ALA A 259 -1.53 -12.24 8.88
N GLU A 260 -0.84 -13.04 8.06
CA GLU A 260 0.46 -13.62 8.42
C GLU A 260 1.50 -12.52 8.71
N TRP A 261 1.62 -11.52 7.83
CA TRP A 261 2.58 -10.42 7.98
C TRP A 261 2.32 -9.57 9.22
N LEU A 262 1.04 -9.35 9.50
CA LEU A 262 0.60 -8.50 10.60
C LEU A 262 0.36 -9.28 11.92
N GLY A 263 0.55 -10.62 11.91
CA GLY A 263 0.33 -11.47 13.09
C GLY A 263 -1.12 -11.37 13.58
N LEU A 264 -2.08 -11.43 12.66
CA LEU A 264 -3.50 -11.47 12.96
C LEU A 264 -3.92 -12.95 13.03
N GLY A 265 -3.91 -13.51 14.19
CA GLY A 265 -4.32 -14.88 14.46
C GLY A 265 -5.65 -14.93 15.16
#